data_213c6ab1ac8df8649346668c89f58b88
#
_entry.id   213c6ab1ac8df8649346668c89f58b88
#
_cell.length_a   1.000
_cell.length_b   1.000
_cell.length_c   1.000
_cell.angle_alpha   90.00
_cell.angle_beta   90.00
_cell.angle_gamma   90.00
#
_symmetry.space_group_name_H-M   'P 1'
#
loop_
_entity.id
_entity.type
_entity.pdbx_description
1 polymer ?
#
loop_
_entity_poly.entity_id
_entity_poly.type
_entity_poly.pdbx_seq_one_letter_code
_entity_poly.pdbx_strand_id
1 'polypeptide(L)'
;MQFRIEIDPNAQEELILRVREMDERAMQLQRLAADLLGDKTQMKLRMGDTEYYVALSGILFFESGEHRTLVHTAKDIYETEQRLYLLEQVLPQSFVRCSRSCILNARAVSS
;
A
#
# COMPACT_ATOMS: atom_id res chain seq x y z
N MET A 1 -2.16 25.75 1.70
CA MET A 1 -1.76 24.41 2.17
C MET A 1 -0.86 24.56 3.38
N GLN A 2 -1.16 23.84 4.43
CA GLN A 2 -0.32 23.85 5.63
C GLN A 2 0.55 22.58 5.64
N PHE A 3 1.78 22.77 6.07
CA PHE A 3 2.74 21.67 6.21
C PHE A 3 3.03 21.48 7.70
N ARG A 4 2.93 20.24 8.17
CA ARG A 4 3.08 19.94 9.58
C ARG A 4 3.87 18.65 9.76
N ILE A 5 4.86 18.72 10.63
CA ILE A 5 5.65 17.55 11.01
C ILE A 5 5.37 17.26 12.49
N GLU A 6 4.90 16.06 12.78
CA GLU A 6 4.73 15.57 14.14
C GLU A 6 5.69 14.42 14.37
N ILE A 7 6.41 14.50 15.49
CA ILE A 7 7.33 13.45 15.86
C ILE A 7 6.77 12.69 17.04
N ASP A 8 6.46 11.43 16.84
CA ASP A 8 5.94 10.55 17.88
C ASP A 8 6.73 9.23 17.80
N PRO A 9 7.57 8.94 18.80
CA PRO A 9 8.40 7.74 18.74
C PRO A 9 7.63 6.43 18.82
N ASN A 10 6.34 6.49 19.19
CA ASN A 10 5.49 5.30 19.25
C ASN A 10 4.60 5.15 18.03
N ALA A 11 4.59 6.13 17.13
CA ALA A 11 3.76 6.08 15.93
C ALA A 11 4.46 5.30 14.83
N GLN A 12 3.67 4.66 13.98
CA GLN A 12 4.18 4.11 12.75
C GLN A 12 4.57 5.25 11.82
N GLU A 13 5.64 5.05 11.07
CA GLU A 13 6.02 6.02 10.07
C GLU A 13 5.01 6.03 8.94
N GLU A 14 4.32 7.14 8.78
CA GLU A 14 3.41 7.30 7.66
C GLU A 14 3.34 8.78 7.28
N LEU A 15 3.10 9.00 5.99
CA LEU A 15 2.88 10.34 5.46
C LEU A 15 1.46 10.38 4.91
N ILE A 16 0.62 11.24 5.52
CA ILE A 16 -0.76 11.39 5.09
C ILE A 16 -0.93 12.72 4.39
N LEU A 17 -1.37 12.67 3.14
CA LEU A 17 -1.72 13.87 2.38
C LEU A 17 -3.23 13.93 2.24
N ARG A 18 -3.86 14.91 2.88
CA ARG A 18 -5.29 15.12 2.79
C ARG A 18 -5.58 16.27 1.85
N VAL A 19 -6.34 16.01 0.80
CA VAL A 19 -6.71 17.01 -0.17
C VAL A 19 -8.22 16.92 -0.41
N ARG A 20 -8.79 18.06 -0.81
CA ARG A 20 -10.23 18.11 -1.10
C ARG A 20 -10.58 17.36 -2.36
N GLU A 21 -9.68 17.42 -3.33
CA GLU A 21 -9.85 16.71 -4.60
C GLU A 21 -8.47 16.38 -5.15
N MET A 22 -8.42 15.40 -6.03
CA MET A 22 -7.18 14.97 -6.64
C MET A 22 -6.91 15.82 -7.88
N ASP A 23 -6.32 17.00 -7.67
CA ASP A 23 -5.90 17.87 -8.74
C ASP A 23 -4.43 17.59 -9.12
N GLU A 24 -3.93 18.34 -10.11
CA GLU A 24 -2.57 18.19 -10.58
C GLU A 24 -1.53 18.42 -9.49
N ARG A 25 -1.77 19.41 -8.63
CA ARG A 25 -0.87 19.72 -7.52
C ARG A 25 -0.79 18.58 -6.51
N ALA A 26 -1.93 18.00 -6.16
CA ALA A 26 -1.98 16.86 -5.25
C ALA A 26 -1.25 15.66 -5.82
N MET A 27 -1.38 15.42 -7.11
CA MET A 27 -0.67 14.34 -7.79
C MET A 27 0.83 14.53 -7.79
N GLN A 28 1.31 15.77 -7.97
CA GLN A 28 2.74 16.07 -7.90
C GLN A 28 3.29 15.84 -6.50
N LEU A 29 2.56 16.27 -5.47
CA LEU A 29 2.96 16.07 -4.08
C LEU A 29 3.01 14.57 -3.74
N GLN A 30 2.06 13.81 -4.25
CA GLN A 30 2.01 12.38 -4.03
C GLN A 30 3.24 11.69 -4.64
N ARG A 31 3.65 12.09 -5.83
CA ARG A 31 4.85 11.55 -6.48
C ARG A 31 6.12 11.87 -5.70
N LEU A 32 6.23 13.11 -5.23
CA LEU A 32 7.39 13.54 -4.44
C LEU A 32 7.47 12.76 -3.13
N ALA A 33 6.33 12.57 -2.46
CA ALA A 33 6.28 11.79 -1.22
C ALA A 33 6.69 10.35 -1.46
N ALA A 34 6.22 9.73 -2.53
CA ALA A 34 6.58 8.36 -2.88
C ALA A 34 8.08 8.22 -3.15
N ASP A 35 8.67 9.19 -3.86
CA ASP A 35 10.11 9.20 -4.14
C ASP A 35 10.93 9.31 -2.86
N LEU A 36 10.51 10.18 -1.93
CA LEU A 36 11.22 10.40 -0.68
C LEU A 36 11.15 9.18 0.25
N LEU A 37 10.02 8.49 0.24
CA LEU A 37 9.82 7.33 1.11
C LEU A 37 10.39 6.04 0.54
N GLY A 38 10.71 6.04 -0.75
CA GLY A 38 11.22 4.88 -1.45
C GLY A 38 10.13 3.98 -1.98
N ASP A 39 10.19 3.67 -3.26
CA ASP A 39 9.17 2.89 -3.96
C ASP A 39 9.02 1.47 -3.44
N LYS A 40 10.05 0.95 -2.78
CA LYS A 40 10.09 -0.44 -2.33
C LYS A 40 9.36 -0.69 -1.03
N THR A 41 8.97 0.37 -0.32
CA THR A 41 8.32 0.25 0.99
C THR A 41 6.83 0.51 0.96
N GLN A 42 6.33 1.00 -0.16
CA GLN A 42 4.93 1.33 -0.32
C GLN A 42 4.38 0.83 -1.64
N MET A 43 3.07 0.68 -1.67
CA MET A 43 2.37 0.23 -2.85
C MET A 43 1.15 1.11 -3.07
N LYS A 44 0.89 1.46 -4.33
CA LYS A 44 -0.29 2.21 -4.72
C LYS A 44 -1.48 1.27 -4.82
N LEU A 45 -2.49 1.52 -4.02
CA LEU A 45 -3.70 0.72 -3.97
C LEU A 45 -4.92 1.60 -4.10
N ARG A 46 -6.08 1.00 -4.26
CA ARG A 46 -7.32 1.69 -4.50
C ARG A 46 -8.40 1.20 -3.55
N MET A 47 -9.22 2.13 -3.10
CA MET A 47 -10.42 1.82 -2.34
C MET A 47 -11.55 2.70 -2.89
N GLY A 48 -12.52 2.09 -3.59
CA GLY A 48 -13.52 2.83 -4.31
C GLY A 48 -12.88 3.66 -5.42
N ASP A 49 -13.12 4.97 -5.39
CA ASP A 49 -12.56 5.89 -6.39
C ASP A 49 -11.29 6.58 -5.91
N THR A 50 -10.80 6.22 -4.74
CA THR A 50 -9.65 6.89 -4.12
C THR A 50 -8.42 6.00 -4.17
N GLU A 51 -7.28 6.59 -4.52
CA GLU A 51 -5.99 5.92 -4.54
C GLU A 51 -5.24 6.21 -3.25
N TYR A 52 -4.55 5.19 -2.74
CA TYR A 52 -3.76 5.29 -1.51
C TYR A 52 -2.39 4.69 -1.72
N TYR A 53 -1.39 5.24 -1.04
CA TYR A 53 -0.10 4.60 -0.91
C TYR A 53 -0.08 3.91 0.45
N VAL A 54 0.07 2.60 0.43
CA VAL A 54 0.00 1.78 1.63
C VAL A 54 1.36 1.11 1.87
N ALA A 55 1.84 1.21 3.11
CA ALA A 55 3.09 0.58 3.48
C ALA A 55 2.98 -0.93 3.33
N LEU A 56 3.97 -1.55 2.70
CA LEU A 56 3.98 -3.00 2.51
C LEU A 56 3.94 -3.74 3.86
N SER A 57 4.57 -3.16 4.89
CA SER A 57 4.55 -3.75 6.23
C SER A 57 3.17 -3.82 6.84
N GLY A 58 2.24 -3.00 6.37
CA GLY A 58 0.85 -3.02 6.85
C GLY A 58 -0.06 -3.98 6.11
N ILE A 59 0.43 -4.60 5.05
CA ILE A 59 -0.36 -5.54 4.26
C ILE A 59 -0.24 -6.94 4.85
N LEU A 60 -1.40 -7.57 5.10
CA LEU A 60 -1.45 -8.92 5.66
C LEU A 60 -1.36 -9.98 4.55
N PHE A 61 -2.20 -9.84 3.53
CA PHE A 61 -2.18 -10.76 2.40
C PHE A 61 -2.88 -10.17 1.19
N PHE A 62 -2.59 -10.76 0.04
CA PHE A 62 -3.24 -10.48 -1.24
C PHE A 62 -4.11 -11.67 -1.62
N GLU A 63 -5.30 -11.38 -2.14
CA GLU A 63 -6.26 -12.39 -2.53
C GLU A 63 -6.75 -12.12 -3.95
N SER A 64 -6.73 -13.15 -4.79
CA SER A 64 -7.20 -13.03 -6.16
C SER A 64 -8.72 -12.95 -6.22
N GLY A 65 -9.26 -11.89 -6.83
CA GLY A 65 -10.68 -11.73 -7.11
C GLY A 65 -10.98 -11.97 -8.59
N GLU A 66 -12.23 -11.77 -8.99
CA GLU A 66 -12.66 -12.03 -10.36
C GLU A 66 -11.95 -11.17 -11.40
N HIS A 67 -11.85 -9.87 -11.15
CA HIS A 67 -11.26 -8.93 -12.09
C HIS A 67 -10.15 -8.10 -11.47
N ARG A 68 -9.84 -8.34 -10.20
CA ARG A 68 -8.88 -7.53 -9.45
C ARG A 68 -8.32 -8.34 -8.31
N THR A 69 -7.23 -7.86 -7.74
CA THR A 69 -6.63 -8.46 -6.56
C THR A 69 -7.04 -7.64 -5.34
N LEU A 70 -7.50 -8.31 -4.30
CA LEU A 70 -7.85 -7.69 -3.03
C LEU A 70 -6.62 -7.68 -2.13
N VAL A 71 -6.42 -6.56 -1.44
CA VAL A 71 -5.27 -6.35 -0.56
C VAL A 71 -5.78 -6.11 0.85
N HIS A 72 -5.53 -7.07 1.73
CA HIS A 72 -6.05 -7.04 3.10
C HIS A 72 -5.02 -6.45 4.05
N THR A 73 -5.45 -5.43 4.79
CA THR A 73 -4.68 -4.85 5.89
C THR A 73 -5.46 -5.02 7.18
N ALA A 74 -4.85 -4.62 8.30
CA ALA A 74 -5.52 -4.75 9.60
C ALA A 74 -6.77 -3.88 9.72
N LYS A 75 -6.84 -2.80 8.95
CA LYS A 75 -7.95 -1.84 9.04
C LYS A 75 -8.91 -1.91 7.87
N ASP A 76 -8.39 -2.06 6.66
CA ASP A 76 -9.17 -1.91 5.45
C ASP A 76 -8.80 -2.95 4.40
N ILE A 77 -9.67 -3.06 3.41
CA ILE A 77 -9.42 -3.90 2.25
C ILE A 77 -9.31 -2.97 1.05
N TYR A 78 -8.16 -3.01 0.40
CA TYR A 78 -7.89 -2.26 -0.82
C TYR A 78 -7.95 -3.20 -2.02
N GLU A 79 -7.81 -2.62 -3.21
CA GLU A 79 -7.78 -3.41 -4.42
C GLU A 79 -6.71 -2.89 -5.37
N THR A 80 -6.22 -3.77 -6.23
CA THR A 80 -5.28 -3.43 -7.29
C THR A 80 -5.62 -4.24 -8.53
N GLU A 81 -5.31 -3.68 -9.69
CA GLU A 81 -5.51 -4.36 -10.96
C GLU A 81 -4.37 -5.32 -11.29
N GLN A 82 -3.26 -5.25 -10.55
CA GLN A 82 -2.11 -6.12 -10.76
C GLN A 82 -2.45 -7.55 -10.34
N ARG A 83 -2.07 -8.48 -11.17
CA ARG A 83 -2.31 -9.90 -10.91
C ARG A 83 -1.27 -10.47 -9.97
N LEU A 84 -1.61 -11.54 -9.25
CA LEU A 84 -0.73 -12.14 -8.25
C LEU A 84 0.63 -12.53 -8.82
N TYR A 85 0.68 -13.05 -10.04
CA TYR A 85 1.96 -13.48 -10.61
C TYR A 85 2.91 -12.29 -10.86
N LEU A 86 2.36 -11.11 -11.14
CA LEU A 86 3.16 -9.89 -11.27
C LEU A 86 3.62 -9.39 -9.90
N LEU A 87 2.73 -9.42 -8.91
CA LEU A 87 3.06 -9.02 -7.55
C LEU A 87 4.15 -9.90 -6.97
N GLU A 88 4.09 -11.19 -7.23
CA GLU A 88 5.10 -12.15 -6.76
C GLU A 88 6.51 -11.77 -7.22
N GLN A 89 6.63 -11.17 -8.41
CA GLN A 89 7.92 -10.79 -8.96
C GLN A 89 8.49 -9.52 -8.36
N VAL A 90 7.63 -8.61 -7.89
CA VAL A 90 8.06 -7.29 -7.41
C VAL A 90 8.02 -7.14 -5.89
N LEU A 91 7.30 -7.99 -5.19
CA LEU A 91 7.21 -7.92 -3.74
C LEU A 91 8.47 -8.47 -3.06
N PRO A 92 8.81 -7.95 -1.86
CA PRO A 92 9.92 -8.49 -1.08
C PRO A 92 9.74 -9.96 -0.73
N GLN A 93 10.82 -10.61 -0.33
CA GLN A 93 10.82 -12.04 0.00
C GLN A 93 9.94 -12.42 1.18
N SER A 94 9.57 -11.45 2.01
CA SER A 94 8.64 -11.70 3.12
C SER A 94 7.23 -12.04 2.66
N PHE A 95 6.92 -11.74 1.40
CA PHE A 95 5.64 -12.10 0.81
C PHE A 95 5.77 -13.45 0.11
N VAL A 96 5.00 -14.43 0.57
CA VAL A 96 5.11 -15.81 0.13
C VAL A 96 3.81 -16.26 -0.54
N ARG A 97 3.93 -16.82 -1.74
CA ARG A 97 2.79 -17.38 -2.45
C ARG A 97 2.36 -18.67 -1.75
N CYS A 98 1.21 -18.65 -1.11
CA CYS A 98 0.73 -19.80 -0.35
C CYS A 98 -0.32 -20.62 -1.10
N SER A 99 -0.89 -20.06 -2.17
CA SER A 99 -1.84 -20.77 -3.02
C SER A 99 -1.95 -20.04 -4.35
N ARG A 100 -2.77 -20.57 -5.26
CA ARG A 100 -3.02 -19.93 -6.55
C ARG A 100 -3.70 -18.57 -6.40
N SER A 101 -4.41 -18.37 -5.29
CA SER A 101 -5.22 -17.18 -5.08
C SER A 101 -4.75 -16.31 -3.93
N CYS A 102 -3.60 -16.59 -3.34
CA CYS A 102 -3.16 -15.88 -2.13
C CYS A 102 -1.66 -15.71 -2.04
N ILE A 103 -1.23 -14.49 -1.69
CA ILE A 103 0.15 -14.19 -1.29
C ILE A 103 0.08 -13.65 0.13
N LEU A 104 0.83 -14.25 1.03
CA LEU A 104 0.82 -13.94 2.45
C LEU A 104 2.06 -13.16 2.85
N ASN A 105 1.89 -12.15 3.70
CA ASN A 105 3.02 -11.45 4.30
C ASN A 105 3.46 -12.20 5.55
N ALA A 106 4.54 -12.94 5.45
CA ALA A 106 5.04 -13.78 6.54
C ALA A 106 5.43 -12.96 7.77
N ARG A 107 5.90 -11.73 7.59
CA ARG A 107 6.26 -10.86 8.71
C ARG A 107 5.04 -10.43 9.51
N ALA A 108 3.92 -10.19 8.85
CA ALA A 108 2.71 -9.75 9.51
C ALA A 108 2.06 -10.88 10.32
N VAL A 109 2.27 -12.12 9.92
CA VAL A 109 1.64 -13.28 10.53
C VAL A 109 2.46 -13.85 11.69
N SER A 110 3.75 -13.58 11.70
CA SER A 110 4.67 -14.17 12.68
C SER A 110 4.78 -13.40 14.00
N SER A 111 4.04 -12.33 14.13
CA SER A 111 4.12 -11.51 15.37
C SER A 111 3.33 -12.11 16.52
#